data_5349740f61c530e528d2b53016b26ae3
#
_entry.id   5349740f61c530e528d2b53016b26ae3
#
_cell.length_a   1.000
_cell.length_b   1.000
_cell.length_c   1.000
_cell.angle_alpha   90.00
_cell.angle_beta   90.00
_cell.angle_gamma   90.00
#
_symmetry.space_group_name_H-M   'P 1'
#
loop_
_entity.id
_entity.type
_entity.pdbx_description
1 polymer ?
#
loop_
_entity_poly.entity_id
_entity_poly.type
_entity_poly.pdbx_seq_one_letter_code
_entity_poly.pdbx_strand_id
1 'polypeptide(L)'
;MASRGVVLRLLRRETRPGPSRLLRPSSTLCTAPRGSIAASGRRTSIRCLALSTTTQTRAFSLSSSRNLTDENGHFDPRQVERESDEVDVCIVGGGPAGLSAAIRLKQLANEAGNEEFRVIVLEKAGEIGAHVLSGNVLEPSAMEELFPDWLSEDNPSRFEGATPAKEDKMRFLTKNSSIPIPAPPQMNNHGNYIISLNELTKWLGERAEELGVEVYAGFAASEIVYNADGSVKGVATNDLGVARDGQAKDTFERGMEFHARVTLLGEGCHGSLTKQVTKKYDLRRDCQPQTYGIGIKEVWEIQPEKFKSGEITHSMGYPLPKDTYGGAWMYHFGENMVSIGLVVGLDYPNPWLSPYGEFQKLKHHPLFREVLEDGKCISYGARALNEGGYQSIPKCAFPGGALIGDSAGFLNVPKIKGTHTAMRSAMLAAESTFAALQNDTGGTVFLFDYEDSLRKSSIWKELYEVRNMRPSFGTPLGIYGGILYSGLEAYLFRGRTPWTLKHHGTDAAATKLASECERIEYPKPDGKISFDILTSVSRTGTNHEEDQPVHLQVEDWDKHTDIAWPKYQGVENRFCPAGVYEYVEDSGKPHGVRFQINAQNCIHCKTCDIKVPTQDINWQTPQGGEGPKYFKT
;
A
#
# COMPACT_ATOMS: atom_id res chain seq x y z
N MET A 1 1.19 48.66 43.10
CA MET A 1 -0.23 48.92 43.38
C MET A 1 -0.96 47.66 42.99
N ALA A 2 -1.20 46.77 43.89
CA ALA A 2 -2.40 46.62 44.73
C ALA A 2 -3.62 46.32 43.83
N SER A 3 -4.46 45.32 44.00
CA SER A 3 -4.68 44.35 45.09
C SER A 3 -5.80 43.38 44.71
N ARG A 4 -5.71 42.13 45.25
CA ARG A 4 -6.78 41.30 45.86
C ARG A 4 -7.93 40.82 44.93
N GLY A 5 -8.34 39.54 44.86
CA GLY A 5 -8.34 38.46 45.87
C GLY A 5 -9.77 38.12 46.30
N VAL A 6 -10.03 36.83 46.59
CA VAL A 6 -11.14 36.15 47.32
C VAL A 6 -11.75 35.02 46.49
N VAL A 7 -11.53 33.75 46.68
CA VAL A 7 -11.69 32.69 47.71
C VAL A 7 -13.09 32.58 48.30
N LEU A 8 -13.73 31.39 48.13
CA LEU A 8 -14.59 30.63 49.07
C LEU A 8 -15.08 29.37 48.34
N ARG A 9 -14.77 28.18 48.63
CA ARG A 9 -14.86 27.17 49.71
C ARG A 9 -16.27 26.78 50.14
N LEU A 10 -16.43 25.44 50.23
CA LEU A 10 -17.23 24.58 51.13
C LEU A 10 -18.57 24.07 50.57
N LEU A 11 -19.06 22.86 50.75
CA LEU A 11 -18.76 21.68 51.60
C LEU A 11 -19.48 20.42 51.02
N ARG A 12 -18.84 19.28 51.10
CA ARG A 12 -19.19 17.91 51.49
C ARG A 12 -20.66 17.54 51.75
N ARG A 13 -21.05 16.36 51.23
CA ARG A 13 -21.49 15.25 52.12
C ARG A 13 -21.49 13.91 51.43
N GLU A 14 -20.82 12.97 52.08
CA GLU A 14 -20.81 11.51 51.86
C GLU A 14 -22.10 10.87 52.37
N THR A 15 -22.48 9.73 51.79
CA THR A 15 -22.99 8.56 52.53
C THR A 15 -22.92 7.29 51.69
N ARG A 16 -22.14 6.31 52.16
CA ARG A 16 -22.35 4.85 51.95
C ARG A 16 -23.07 4.35 53.23
N PRO A 17 -23.75 3.16 53.23
CA PRO A 17 -23.12 1.86 53.11
C PRO A 17 -23.97 0.69 52.48
N GLY A 18 -23.40 -0.30 51.98
CA GLY A 18 -23.19 -1.69 51.92
C GLY A 18 -24.29 -2.71 52.46
N PRO A 19 -23.95 -4.04 52.55
CA PRO A 19 -24.07 -5.04 51.47
C PRO A 19 -24.97 -6.26 51.91
N SER A 20 -25.33 -7.16 51.00
CA SER A 20 -25.69 -8.58 51.25
C SER A 20 -26.43 -9.18 50.06
N ARG A 21 -26.36 -10.37 49.64
CA ARG A 21 -25.82 -11.69 50.00
C ARG A 21 -25.97 -12.60 48.78
N LEU A 22 -24.98 -13.39 48.57
CA LEU A 22 -24.91 -14.69 47.93
C LEU A 22 -26.21 -15.50 47.84
N LEU A 23 -26.43 -16.20 46.68
CA LEU A 23 -26.87 -17.60 46.61
C LEU A 23 -26.60 -18.18 45.20
N ARG A 24 -25.69 -19.13 45.12
CA ARG A 24 -25.68 -20.29 44.20
C ARG A 24 -26.24 -21.46 45.03
N PRO A 25 -26.57 -22.68 44.50
CA PRO A 25 -26.29 -23.29 43.19
C PRO A 25 -27.48 -24.16 42.66
N SER A 26 -27.41 -24.76 41.49
CA SER A 26 -27.30 -26.24 41.35
C SER A 26 -27.56 -26.70 39.90
N SER A 27 -26.68 -27.58 39.51
CA SER A 27 -26.69 -28.45 38.34
C SER A 27 -27.80 -29.46 38.35
N THR A 28 -28.38 -29.82 37.20
CA THR A 28 -28.83 -31.21 36.96
C THR A 28 -28.84 -31.50 35.46
N LEU A 29 -28.09 -32.53 35.10
CA LEU A 29 -28.19 -33.28 33.86
C LEU A 29 -29.55 -34.00 33.79
N CYS A 30 -30.12 -34.15 32.58
CA CYS A 30 -30.82 -35.38 32.23
C CYS A 30 -30.95 -35.57 30.71
N THR A 31 -30.64 -36.73 30.34
CA THR A 31 -30.60 -37.54 29.13
C THR A 31 -31.85 -37.50 28.23
N ALA A 32 -31.57 -37.77 26.93
CA ALA A 32 -32.54 -38.06 25.88
C ALA A 32 -33.38 -39.32 26.12
N PRO A 33 -34.55 -39.51 25.42
CA PRO A 33 -34.55 -40.58 24.43
C PRO A 33 -35.27 -40.25 23.08
N ARG A 34 -34.92 -41.12 22.12
CA ARG A 34 -35.53 -41.22 20.77
C ARG A 34 -36.97 -41.68 20.82
N GLY A 35 -37.80 -41.16 19.89
CA GLY A 35 -39.12 -41.71 19.57
C GLY A 35 -39.62 -41.15 18.24
N SER A 36 -39.67 -42.01 17.22
CA SER A 36 -40.35 -41.83 15.94
C SER A 36 -41.87 -41.87 16.10
N ILE A 37 -42.64 -41.12 15.34
CA ILE A 37 -43.89 -41.53 14.69
C ILE A 37 -44.40 -40.39 13.75
N ALA A 38 -45.06 -40.84 12.70
CA ALA A 38 -45.42 -40.21 11.44
C ALA A 38 -46.60 -39.23 11.43
N ALA A 39 -46.57 -38.38 10.39
CA ALA A 39 -47.62 -37.90 9.48
C ALA A 39 -48.90 -37.26 10.03
N SER A 40 -49.12 -35.99 9.66
CA SER A 40 -50.27 -35.64 8.79
C SER A 40 -50.25 -34.12 8.46
N GLY A 41 -50.55 -33.81 7.24
CA GLY A 41 -50.34 -32.54 6.58
C GLY A 41 -51.28 -31.40 6.94
N ARG A 42 -50.80 -30.23 6.66
CA ARG A 42 -51.55 -29.13 6.01
C ARG A 42 -50.54 -28.20 5.32
N ARG A 43 -50.67 -28.13 4.00
CA ARG A 43 -49.96 -27.17 3.16
C ARG A 43 -50.56 -25.78 3.36
N THR A 44 -49.73 -24.84 3.84
CA THR A 44 -50.01 -23.42 3.66
C THR A 44 -48.90 -22.90 2.72
N SER A 45 -49.34 -22.57 1.51
CA SER A 45 -48.49 -22.04 0.46
C SER A 45 -48.11 -20.59 0.77
N ILE A 46 -46.87 -20.34 1.16
CA ILE A 46 -46.30 -19.01 1.09
C ILE A 46 -45.68 -18.89 -0.32
N ARG A 47 -46.32 -18.05 -1.16
CA ARG A 47 -45.74 -17.64 -2.45
C ARG A 47 -44.53 -16.76 -2.18
N CYS A 48 -43.35 -17.31 -2.31
CA CYS A 48 -42.17 -16.51 -2.60
C CYS A 48 -42.29 -16.04 -4.05
N LEU A 49 -42.42 -14.73 -4.23
CA LEU A 49 -42.18 -14.08 -5.51
C LEU A 49 -40.67 -14.21 -5.80
N ALA A 50 -40.32 -15.18 -6.61
CA ALA A 50 -39.01 -15.20 -7.26
C ALA A 50 -39.03 -14.14 -8.35
N LEU A 51 -38.38 -13.02 -8.13
CA LEU A 51 -37.94 -12.15 -9.20
C LEU A 51 -36.94 -12.95 -10.03
N SER A 52 -37.40 -13.45 -11.18
CA SER A 52 -36.52 -14.00 -12.21
C SER A 52 -35.80 -12.84 -12.90
N THR A 53 -34.64 -12.49 -12.42
CA THR A 53 -33.63 -11.82 -13.24
C THR A 53 -33.15 -12.85 -14.26
N THR A 54 -33.69 -12.77 -15.44
CA THR A 54 -33.19 -13.49 -16.61
C THR A 54 -31.86 -12.86 -17.01
N THR A 55 -30.80 -13.29 -16.36
CA THR A 55 -29.46 -13.12 -16.91
C THR A 55 -29.41 -14.00 -18.16
N GLN A 56 -29.57 -13.40 -19.32
CA GLN A 56 -29.25 -14.05 -20.59
C GLN A 56 -27.73 -14.22 -20.61
N THR A 57 -27.24 -15.35 -20.09
CA THR A 57 -25.95 -15.89 -20.47
C THR A 57 -26.06 -16.23 -21.96
N ARG A 58 -25.65 -15.30 -22.82
CA ARG A 58 -25.32 -15.63 -24.19
C ARG A 58 -24.09 -16.52 -24.10
N ALA A 59 -24.30 -17.82 -24.29
CA ALA A 59 -23.23 -18.74 -24.61
C ALA A 59 -22.57 -18.22 -25.89
N PHE A 60 -21.37 -17.65 -25.77
CA PHE A 60 -20.55 -17.34 -26.91
C PHE A 60 -20.20 -18.67 -27.58
N SER A 61 -20.81 -18.91 -28.72
CA SER A 61 -20.38 -19.93 -29.68
C SER A 61 -18.98 -19.54 -30.14
N LEU A 62 -17.97 -20.32 -29.74
CA LEU A 62 -16.64 -20.34 -30.33
C LEU A 62 -16.76 -20.80 -31.82
N SER A 63 -17.33 -19.96 -32.65
CA SER A 63 -17.29 -20.17 -34.09
C SER A 63 -16.26 -19.22 -34.69
N SER A 64 -15.18 -19.84 -35.09
CA SER A 64 -14.05 -19.31 -35.87
C SER A 64 -12.86 -18.77 -35.09
N SER A 65 -11.99 -19.65 -34.61
CA SER A 65 -10.55 -19.42 -34.42
C SER A 65 -9.80 -19.07 -35.74
N ARG A 66 -10.49 -18.47 -36.70
CA ARG A 66 -9.92 -18.09 -37.99
C ARG A 66 -9.60 -16.63 -37.97
N ASN A 67 -8.30 -16.31 -37.91
CA ASN A 67 -7.66 -15.04 -38.16
C ASN A 67 -7.56 -14.04 -36.97
N LEU A 68 -7.27 -14.50 -35.75
CA LEU A 68 -6.77 -13.63 -34.67
C LEU A 68 -5.24 -13.46 -34.77
N THR A 69 -4.67 -13.52 -35.97
CA THR A 69 -3.24 -13.42 -36.22
C THR A 69 -2.92 -12.18 -37.05
N ASP A 70 -1.80 -11.52 -36.74
CA ASP A 70 -1.23 -10.44 -37.54
C ASP A 70 -0.75 -10.96 -38.95
N GLU A 71 -0.19 -10.05 -39.75
CA GLU A 71 0.34 -10.36 -41.09
C GLU A 71 1.46 -11.41 -41.06
N ASN A 72 2.07 -11.67 -39.91
CA ASN A 72 3.14 -12.65 -39.70
C ASN A 72 2.65 -13.97 -39.08
N GLY A 73 1.34 -14.10 -38.83
CA GLY A 73 0.73 -15.29 -38.23
C GLY A 73 0.81 -15.33 -36.70
N HIS A 74 1.19 -14.24 -36.03
CA HIS A 74 1.18 -14.14 -34.59
C HIS A 74 -0.19 -13.69 -34.08
N PHE A 75 -0.61 -14.22 -32.95
CA PHE A 75 -1.85 -13.80 -32.30
C PHE A 75 -1.85 -12.30 -32.00
N ASP A 76 -2.87 -11.58 -32.47
CA ASP A 76 -3.09 -10.16 -32.18
C ASP A 76 -4.42 -9.95 -31.45
N PRO A 77 -4.40 -9.77 -30.13
CA PRO A 77 -5.60 -9.58 -29.33
C PRO A 77 -6.43 -8.35 -29.74
N ARG A 78 -5.81 -7.36 -30.44
CA ARG A 78 -6.51 -6.15 -30.91
C ARG A 78 -7.55 -6.43 -31.98
N GLN A 79 -7.55 -7.61 -32.59
CA GLN A 79 -8.57 -8.04 -33.55
C GLN A 79 -9.89 -8.47 -32.89
N VAL A 80 -9.89 -8.64 -31.56
CA VAL A 80 -11.09 -8.84 -30.76
C VAL A 80 -11.51 -7.49 -30.17
N GLU A 81 -12.74 -7.05 -30.49
CA GLU A 81 -13.29 -5.82 -29.93
C GLU A 81 -13.48 -5.99 -28.41
N ARG A 82 -13.10 -4.96 -27.65
CA ARG A 82 -13.33 -4.93 -26.20
C ARG A 82 -14.77 -4.56 -25.90
N GLU A 83 -15.38 -5.28 -24.99
CA GLU A 83 -16.63 -4.83 -24.38
C GLU A 83 -16.37 -3.58 -23.55
N SER A 84 -17.33 -2.66 -23.51
CA SER A 84 -17.20 -1.42 -22.73
C SER A 84 -18.41 -1.20 -21.84
N ASP A 85 -18.17 -0.60 -20.66
CA ASP A 85 -19.18 -0.11 -19.73
C ASP A 85 -18.97 1.39 -19.49
N GLU A 86 -20.06 2.13 -19.33
CA GLU A 86 -20.05 3.58 -19.10
C GLU A 86 -20.45 3.89 -17.65
N VAL A 87 -19.64 4.71 -16.98
CA VAL A 87 -19.85 5.08 -15.57
C VAL A 87 -19.54 6.58 -15.37
N ASP A 88 -20.00 7.17 -14.27
CA ASP A 88 -19.68 8.55 -13.94
C ASP A 88 -18.22 8.67 -13.49
N VAL A 89 -17.80 7.79 -12.58
CA VAL A 89 -16.43 7.81 -12.04
C VAL A 89 -15.84 6.40 -12.00
N CYS A 90 -14.65 6.24 -12.60
CA CYS A 90 -13.82 5.06 -12.49
C CYS A 90 -12.62 5.32 -11.58
N ILE A 91 -12.44 4.49 -10.56
CA ILE A 91 -11.33 4.58 -9.60
C ILE A 91 -10.45 3.35 -9.78
N VAL A 92 -9.16 3.57 -10.05
CA VAL A 92 -8.17 2.50 -10.19
C VAL A 92 -7.40 2.34 -8.89
N GLY A 93 -7.60 1.19 -8.24
CA GLY A 93 -6.98 0.79 -6.98
C GLY A 93 -7.93 0.80 -5.80
N GLY A 94 -8.26 -0.38 -5.27
CA GLY A 94 -9.10 -0.64 -4.09
C GLY A 94 -8.35 -0.50 -2.76
N GLY A 95 -7.35 0.38 -2.69
CA GLY A 95 -6.65 0.74 -1.45
C GLY A 95 -7.38 1.83 -0.65
N PRO A 96 -6.83 2.25 0.51
CA PRO A 96 -7.46 3.25 1.37
C PRO A 96 -7.85 4.55 0.65
N ALA A 97 -7.01 5.05 -0.28
CA ALA A 97 -7.33 6.24 -1.06
C ALA A 97 -8.51 6.01 -2.02
N GLY A 98 -8.45 4.94 -2.84
CA GLY A 98 -9.52 4.69 -3.82
C GLY A 98 -10.86 4.45 -3.16
N LEU A 99 -10.90 3.63 -2.10
CA LEU A 99 -12.14 3.38 -1.35
C LEU A 99 -12.66 4.63 -0.65
N SER A 100 -11.78 5.49 -0.09
CA SER A 100 -12.22 6.75 0.51
C SER A 100 -12.82 7.71 -0.54
N ALA A 101 -12.27 7.76 -1.75
CA ALA A 101 -12.86 8.54 -2.85
C ALA A 101 -14.24 7.98 -3.23
N ALA A 102 -14.35 6.65 -3.39
CA ALA A 102 -15.60 6.00 -3.76
C ALA A 102 -16.71 6.21 -2.73
N ILE A 103 -16.39 6.00 -1.46
CA ILE A 103 -17.29 6.21 -0.32
C ILE A 103 -17.77 7.67 -0.31
N ARG A 104 -16.82 8.63 -0.37
CA ARG A 104 -17.17 10.06 -0.34
C ARG A 104 -18.05 10.49 -1.51
N LEU A 105 -17.78 10.00 -2.72
CA LEU A 105 -18.62 10.24 -3.90
C LEU A 105 -20.05 9.73 -3.70
N LYS A 106 -20.20 8.51 -3.19
CA LYS A 106 -21.54 7.94 -2.94
C LYS A 106 -22.26 8.62 -1.77
N GLN A 107 -21.55 9.06 -0.73
CA GLN A 107 -22.14 9.89 0.32
C GLN A 107 -22.74 11.17 -0.28
N LEU A 108 -21.97 11.90 -1.10
CA LEU A 108 -22.42 13.12 -1.76
C LEU A 108 -23.59 12.86 -2.73
N ALA A 109 -23.53 11.78 -3.50
CA ALA A 109 -24.59 11.43 -4.44
C ALA A 109 -25.88 11.07 -3.71
N ASN A 110 -25.80 10.29 -2.63
CA ASN A 110 -26.96 9.90 -1.81
C ASN A 110 -27.57 11.11 -1.08
N GLU A 111 -26.73 12.03 -0.56
CA GLU A 111 -27.19 13.30 0.03
C GLU A 111 -27.91 14.19 -0.98
N ALA A 112 -27.45 14.17 -2.25
CA ALA A 112 -28.09 14.91 -3.34
C ALA A 112 -29.31 14.20 -3.95
N GLY A 113 -29.65 12.97 -3.49
CA GLY A 113 -30.73 12.16 -4.04
C GLY A 113 -30.46 11.61 -5.45
N ASN A 114 -29.19 11.51 -5.86
CA ASN A 114 -28.77 10.98 -7.16
C ASN A 114 -28.40 9.50 -7.05
N GLU A 115 -29.41 8.64 -7.07
CA GLU A 115 -29.24 7.17 -6.95
C GLU A 115 -28.60 6.54 -8.21
N GLU A 116 -28.72 7.18 -9.37
CA GLU A 116 -28.17 6.71 -10.65
C GLU A 116 -26.67 6.99 -10.81
N PHE A 117 -26.07 7.77 -9.91
CA PHE A 117 -24.64 8.12 -9.96
C PHE A 117 -23.77 6.87 -9.75
N ARG A 118 -23.11 6.42 -10.82
CA ARG A 118 -22.33 5.18 -10.85
C ARG A 118 -20.85 5.45 -10.52
N VAL A 119 -20.38 4.79 -9.47
CA VAL A 119 -18.97 4.81 -9.05
C VAL A 119 -18.43 3.40 -9.03
N ILE A 120 -17.39 3.13 -9.80
CA ILE A 120 -16.72 1.84 -9.82
C ILE A 120 -15.31 1.92 -9.25
N VAL A 121 -14.88 0.84 -8.60
CA VAL A 121 -13.49 0.64 -8.13
C VAL A 121 -12.94 -0.62 -8.77
N LEU A 122 -11.84 -0.47 -9.51
CA LEU A 122 -11.11 -1.59 -10.09
C LEU A 122 -9.92 -1.95 -9.21
N GLU A 123 -9.87 -3.18 -8.72
CA GLU A 123 -8.75 -3.69 -7.92
C GLU A 123 -8.14 -4.93 -8.59
N LYS A 124 -6.80 -4.91 -8.79
CA LYS A 124 -6.09 -6.02 -9.44
C LYS A 124 -5.98 -7.28 -8.59
N ALA A 125 -6.03 -7.15 -7.26
CA ALA A 125 -6.03 -8.29 -6.34
C ALA A 125 -7.34 -9.06 -6.42
N GLY A 126 -7.31 -10.36 -6.16
CA GLY A 126 -8.51 -11.20 -6.15
C GLY A 126 -9.51 -10.87 -5.04
N GLU A 127 -9.13 -10.09 -4.04
CA GLU A 127 -10.01 -9.54 -3.00
C GLU A 127 -9.48 -8.18 -2.50
N ILE A 128 -10.35 -7.33 -2.02
CA ILE A 128 -9.98 -6.04 -1.43
C ILE A 128 -9.06 -6.25 -0.22
N GLY A 129 -8.00 -5.45 -0.13
CA GLY A 129 -7.01 -5.50 0.95
C GLY A 129 -5.88 -6.51 0.76
N ALA A 130 -6.00 -7.53 -0.13
CA ALA A 130 -5.01 -8.60 -0.27
C ALA A 130 -3.58 -8.10 -0.56
N HIS A 131 -3.44 -7.03 -1.34
CA HIS A 131 -2.14 -6.43 -1.69
C HIS A 131 -1.71 -5.29 -0.77
N VAL A 132 -2.47 -4.99 0.29
CA VAL A 132 -2.20 -3.84 1.15
C VAL A 132 -1.25 -4.23 2.28
N LEU A 133 -0.20 -3.43 2.44
CA LEU A 133 0.83 -3.59 3.47
C LEU A 133 1.22 -2.22 4.01
N SER A 134 1.32 -2.09 5.33
CA SER A 134 1.73 -0.86 6.02
C SER A 134 2.65 -1.09 7.21
N GLY A 135 3.14 0.02 7.80
CA GLY A 135 3.86 0.02 9.08
C GLY A 135 2.94 -0.06 10.31
N ASN A 136 1.60 -0.18 10.13
CA ASN A 136 0.56 -0.43 11.13
C ASN A 136 0.09 0.75 11.99
N VAL A 137 0.70 1.91 12.04
CA VAL A 137 0.15 3.00 12.86
C VAL A 137 -0.72 3.93 12.02
N LEU A 138 -2.01 3.97 12.36
CA LEU A 138 -3.02 4.83 11.76
C LEU A 138 -3.22 6.10 12.58
N GLU A 139 -3.16 7.26 11.92
CA GLU A 139 -3.72 8.51 12.42
C GLU A 139 -5.20 8.56 12.04
N PRO A 140 -6.14 8.68 13.00
CA PRO A 140 -7.56 8.42 12.73
C PRO A 140 -8.28 9.58 12.04
N SER A 141 -7.70 10.76 11.92
CA SER A 141 -8.38 11.98 11.49
C SER A 141 -9.16 11.87 10.16
N ALA A 142 -8.64 11.11 9.20
CA ALA A 142 -9.34 10.90 7.93
C ALA A 142 -10.46 9.85 8.05
N MET A 143 -10.30 8.87 8.94
CA MET A 143 -11.37 7.90 9.26
C MET A 143 -12.52 8.58 9.99
N GLU A 144 -12.21 9.42 10.98
CA GLU A 144 -13.20 10.20 11.75
C GLU A 144 -13.96 11.20 10.86
N GLU A 145 -13.31 11.73 9.80
CA GLU A 145 -13.97 12.59 8.82
C GLU A 145 -14.92 11.79 7.90
N LEU A 146 -14.52 10.58 7.51
CA LEU A 146 -15.28 9.73 6.60
C LEU A 146 -16.41 8.96 7.31
N PHE A 147 -16.13 8.44 8.52
CA PHE A 147 -17.04 7.68 9.38
C PHE A 147 -16.79 8.06 10.84
N PRO A 148 -17.51 9.07 11.38
CA PRO A 148 -17.29 9.55 12.76
C PRO A 148 -17.46 8.47 13.85
N ASP A 149 -18.25 7.44 13.56
CA ASP A 149 -18.59 6.34 14.46
C ASP A 149 -17.85 5.02 14.20
N TRP A 150 -16.75 5.05 13.40
CA TRP A 150 -16.03 3.86 12.95
C TRP A 150 -15.50 2.93 14.06
N LEU A 151 -15.35 3.44 15.30
CA LEU A 151 -14.96 2.68 16.50
C LEU A 151 -16.05 2.69 17.59
N SER A 152 -17.20 3.33 17.36
CA SER A 152 -18.26 3.44 18.37
C SER A 152 -18.83 2.08 18.75
N GLU A 153 -19.00 1.84 20.03
CA GLU A 153 -19.64 0.59 20.52
C GLU A 153 -21.10 0.46 20.06
N ASP A 154 -21.75 1.58 19.79
CA ASP A 154 -23.13 1.62 19.28
C ASP A 154 -23.22 1.29 17.78
N ASN A 155 -22.10 1.30 17.04
CA ASN A 155 -22.06 0.94 15.64
C ASN A 155 -21.85 -0.58 15.47
N PRO A 156 -22.86 -1.35 15.00
CA PRO A 156 -22.71 -2.80 14.81
C PRO A 156 -21.70 -3.16 13.72
N SER A 157 -21.40 -2.22 12.84
CA SER A 157 -20.43 -2.38 11.75
C SER A 157 -19.09 -1.72 12.04
N ARG A 158 -18.79 -1.42 13.31
CA ARG A 158 -17.50 -0.81 13.70
C ARG A 158 -16.29 -1.66 13.30
N PHE A 159 -15.17 -0.99 13.14
CA PHE A 159 -13.89 -1.69 12.94
C PHE A 159 -13.34 -2.20 14.28
N GLU A 160 -13.17 -3.51 14.43
CA GLU A 160 -12.73 -4.13 15.69
C GLU A 160 -11.21 -4.32 15.79
N GLY A 161 -10.46 -4.11 14.69
CA GLY A 161 -9.02 -4.39 14.61
C GLY A 161 -8.09 -3.28 15.14
N ALA A 162 -8.60 -2.29 15.89
CA ALA A 162 -7.83 -1.13 16.35
C ALA A 162 -7.25 -1.33 17.75
N THR A 163 -5.92 -1.28 17.90
CA THR A 163 -5.23 -1.28 19.18
C THR A 163 -4.74 0.13 19.50
N PRO A 164 -5.23 0.80 20.56
CA PRO A 164 -4.77 2.15 20.91
C PRO A 164 -3.26 2.19 21.19
N ALA A 165 -2.57 3.18 20.62
CA ALA A 165 -1.17 3.45 20.94
C ALA A 165 -1.04 3.98 22.37
N LYS A 166 -0.15 3.39 23.17
CA LYS A 166 0.00 3.72 24.61
C LYS A 166 1.37 4.26 24.97
N GLU A 167 2.41 3.76 24.33
CA GLU A 167 3.79 4.11 24.65
C GLU A 167 4.64 4.24 23.39
N ASP A 168 5.35 5.37 23.25
CA ASP A 168 6.28 5.64 22.16
C ASP A 168 7.72 5.57 22.64
N LYS A 169 8.55 4.79 21.96
CA LYS A 169 9.99 4.68 22.21
C LYS A 169 10.77 4.98 20.93
N MET A 170 11.76 5.85 21.03
CA MET A 170 12.72 6.10 19.97
C MET A 170 14.12 5.67 20.41
N ARG A 171 14.80 4.87 19.60
CA ARG A 171 16.08 4.25 19.90
C ARG A 171 17.12 4.52 18.80
N PHE A 172 18.35 4.76 19.21
CA PHE A 172 19.49 4.68 18.31
C PHE A 172 20.23 3.36 18.57
N LEU A 173 20.35 2.52 17.54
CA LEU A 173 20.96 1.20 17.65
C LEU A 173 22.43 1.25 17.23
N THR A 174 23.28 0.64 18.04
CA THR A 174 24.61 0.18 17.67
C THR A 174 24.53 -1.33 17.45
N LYS A 175 25.65 -1.98 17.12
CA LYS A 175 25.63 -3.44 16.87
C LYS A 175 25.04 -4.26 18.03
N ASN A 176 25.27 -3.84 19.28
CA ASN A 176 24.93 -4.64 20.48
C ASN A 176 24.15 -3.84 21.54
N SER A 177 23.85 -2.56 21.29
CA SER A 177 23.26 -1.69 22.29
C SER A 177 22.14 -0.83 21.71
N SER A 178 21.18 -0.49 22.53
CA SER A 178 20.04 0.35 22.22
C SER A 178 20.05 1.58 23.12
N ILE A 179 20.25 2.77 22.55
CA ILE A 179 20.33 4.04 23.26
C ILE A 179 19.02 4.81 23.08
N PRO A 180 18.31 5.19 24.15
CA PRO A 180 17.11 6.01 24.02
C PRO A 180 17.48 7.41 23.50
N ILE A 181 16.69 7.90 22.55
CA ILE A 181 16.83 9.25 22.00
C ILE A 181 15.45 9.94 22.00
N PRO A 182 15.38 11.28 22.05
CA PRO A 182 14.12 11.99 21.93
C PRO A 182 13.43 11.71 20.59
N ALA A 183 12.15 11.35 20.61
CA ALA A 183 11.35 11.24 19.41
C ALA A 183 10.93 12.63 18.90
N PRO A 184 11.04 12.93 17.59
CA PRO A 184 10.50 14.16 17.05
C PRO A 184 8.99 14.32 17.38
N PRO A 185 8.48 15.55 17.61
CA PRO A 185 7.06 15.76 17.90
C PRO A 185 6.11 15.15 16.87
N GLN A 186 6.54 15.07 15.59
CA GLN A 186 5.80 14.45 14.49
C GLN A 186 5.57 12.94 14.68
N MET A 187 6.39 12.28 15.49
CA MET A 187 6.29 10.84 15.78
C MET A 187 5.44 10.52 17.01
N ASN A 188 4.83 11.53 17.66
CA ASN A 188 3.91 11.30 18.77
C ASN A 188 2.67 10.51 18.27
N ASN A 189 2.39 9.39 18.93
CA ASN A 189 1.28 8.50 18.57
C ASN A 189 0.11 8.56 19.57
N HIS A 190 0.08 9.53 20.49
CA HIS A 190 -1.07 9.70 21.36
C HIS A 190 -2.35 9.95 20.55
N GLY A 191 -3.39 9.13 20.75
CA GLY A 191 -4.64 9.17 19.99
C GLY A 191 -4.61 8.40 18.65
N ASN A 192 -3.47 7.81 18.29
CA ASN A 192 -3.37 6.93 17.12
C ASN A 192 -3.66 5.46 17.47
N TYR A 193 -3.83 4.63 16.46
CA TYR A 193 -4.12 3.22 16.61
C TYR A 193 -3.12 2.37 15.83
N ILE A 194 -2.72 1.23 16.41
CA ILE A 194 -1.99 0.19 15.70
C ILE A 194 -3.02 -0.74 15.09
N ILE A 195 -2.98 -0.91 13.78
CA ILE A 195 -3.97 -1.66 13.00
C ILE A 195 -3.28 -2.59 12.00
N SER A 196 -4.06 -3.52 11.44
CA SER A 196 -3.75 -4.15 10.18
C SER A 196 -4.42 -3.37 9.05
N LEU A 197 -3.63 -2.75 8.15
CA LEU A 197 -4.19 -1.91 7.10
C LEU A 197 -4.94 -2.73 6.03
N ASN A 198 -4.55 -3.99 5.80
CA ASN A 198 -5.30 -4.84 4.89
C ASN A 198 -6.70 -5.18 5.45
N GLU A 199 -6.84 -5.36 6.76
CA GLU A 199 -8.14 -5.57 7.40
C GLU A 199 -9.00 -4.31 7.38
N LEU A 200 -8.41 -3.13 7.67
CA LEU A 200 -9.12 -1.86 7.53
C LEU A 200 -9.56 -1.61 6.08
N THR A 201 -8.73 -1.96 5.12
CA THR A 201 -9.09 -1.79 3.69
C THR A 201 -10.23 -2.72 3.29
N LYS A 202 -10.25 -3.94 3.79
CA LYS A 202 -11.38 -4.86 3.63
C LYS A 202 -12.68 -4.26 4.18
N TRP A 203 -12.62 -3.77 5.41
CA TRP A 203 -13.75 -3.10 6.07
C TRP A 203 -14.23 -1.88 5.26
N LEU A 204 -13.32 -1.05 4.73
CA LEU A 204 -13.69 0.06 3.84
C LEU A 204 -14.37 -0.43 2.56
N GLY A 205 -13.93 -1.55 1.99
CA GLY A 205 -14.56 -2.17 0.82
C GLY A 205 -16.02 -2.54 1.09
N GLU A 206 -16.27 -3.21 2.22
CA GLU A 206 -17.64 -3.56 2.66
C GLU A 206 -18.52 -2.30 2.83
N ARG A 207 -17.98 -1.26 3.45
CA ARG A 207 -18.70 0.03 3.59
C ARG A 207 -18.97 0.72 2.25
N ALA A 208 -18.05 0.60 1.29
CA ALA A 208 -18.23 1.13 -0.05
C ALA A 208 -19.39 0.42 -0.79
N GLU A 209 -19.42 -0.92 -0.73
CA GLU A 209 -20.48 -1.72 -1.33
C GLU A 209 -21.87 -1.44 -0.70
N GLU A 210 -21.94 -1.27 0.62
CA GLU A 210 -23.17 -0.88 1.32
C GLU A 210 -23.73 0.48 0.87
N LEU A 211 -22.87 1.41 0.46
CA LEU A 211 -23.25 2.70 -0.08
C LEU A 211 -23.64 2.65 -1.56
N GLY A 212 -23.47 1.50 -2.23
CA GLY A 212 -23.75 1.31 -3.64
C GLY A 212 -22.58 1.60 -4.57
N VAL A 213 -21.34 1.47 -4.10
CA VAL A 213 -20.15 1.43 -4.97
C VAL A 213 -20.04 0.06 -5.62
N GLU A 214 -19.77 0.03 -6.92
CA GLU A 214 -19.48 -1.21 -7.64
C GLU A 214 -17.98 -1.54 -7.50
N VAL A 215 -17.66 -2.59 -6.72
CA VAL A 215 -16.27 -2.99 -6.45
C VAL A 215 -15.90 -4.23 -7.27
N TYR A 216 -14.98 -4.07 -8.21
CA TYR A 216 -14.50 -5.13 -9.09
C TYR A 216 -13.11 -5.61 -8.67
N ALA A 217 -13.06 -6.59 -7.77
CA ALA A 217 -11.83 -7.30 -7.42
C ALA A 217 -11.44 -8.30 -8.52
N GLY A 218 -10.14 -8.45 -8.78
CA GLY A 218 -9.63 -9.25 -9.89
C GLY A 218 -9.58 -8.52 -11.24
N PHE A 219 -9.99 -7.26 -11.30
CA PHE A 219 -9.95 -6.45 -12.52
C PHE A 219 -8.69 -5.58 -12.55
N ALA A 220 -7.70 -6.02 -13.32
CA ALA A 220 -6.39 -5.39 -13.41
C ALA A 220 -6.36 -4.34 -14.52
N ALA A 221 -6.61 -3.07 -14.17
CA ALA A 221 -6.45 -1.96 -15.12
C ALA A 221 -5.00 -1.84 -15.58
N SER A 222 -4.75 -1.87 -16.89
CA SER A 222 -3.42 -1.95 -17.50
C SER A 222 -3.16 -0.89 -18.58
N GLU A 223 -4.21 -0.31 -19.14
CA GLU A 223 -4.13 0.66 -20.24
C GLU A 223 -5.04 1.86 -19.98
N ILE A 224 -4.58 3.06 -20.33
CA ILE A 224 -5.41 4.27 -20.35
C ILE A 224 -6.07 4.42 -21.72
N VAL A 225 -7.37 4.54 -21.73
CA VAL A 225 -8.15 4.84 -22.95
C VAL A 225 -8.30 6.35 -23.09
N TYR A 226 -8.04 6.87 -24.27
CA TYR A 226 -8.06 8.31 -24.55
C TYR A 226 -9.15 8.71 -25.55
N ASN A 227 -9.71 9.89 -25.35
CA ASN A 227 -10.53 10.57 -26.34
C ASN A 227 -9.68 11.13 -27.50
N ALA A 228 -10.34 11.50 -28.60
CA ALA A 228 -9.67 12.08 -29.78
C ALA A 228 -8.91 13.38 -29.47
N ASP A 229 -9.34 14.14 -28.44
CA ASP A 229 -8.68 15.37 -27.97
C ASP A 229 -7.47 15.09 -27.07
N GLY A 230 -7.21 13.81 -26.78
CA GLY A 230 -6.12 13.34 -25.94
C GLY A 230 -6.41 13.35 -24.44
N SER A 231 -7.61 13.69 -23.99
CA SER A 231 -8.07 13.53 -22.61
C SER A 231 -8.30 12.06 -22.26
N VAL A 232 -8.27 11.73 -20.98
CA VAL A 232 -8.60 10.37 -20.51
C VAL A 232 -10.09 10.11 -20.68
N LYS A 233 -10.44 9.04 -21.37
CA LYS A 233 -11.79 8.51 -21.54
C LYS A 233 -12.15 7.49 -20.49
N GLY A 234 -11.13 6.75 -19.99
CA GLY A 234 -11.28 5.67 -19.03
C GLY A 234 -10.07 4.77 -19.01
N VAL A 235 -10.26 3.52 -18.64
CA VAL A 235 -9.20 2.50 -18.56
C VAL A 235 -9.65 1.19 -19.18
N ALA A 236 -8.68 0.39 -19.64
CA ALA A 236 -8.92 -0.98 -20.05
C ALA A 236 -8.20 -1.96 -19.12
N THR A 237 -8.82 -3.11 -18.89
CA THR A 237 -8.23 -4.20 -18.12
C THR A 237 -7.34 -5.10 -18.98
N ASN A 238 -6.50 -5.89 -18.33
CA ASN A 238 -5.67 -6.88 -19.01
C ASN A 238 -6.52 -7.95 -19.69
N ASP A 239 -6.00 -8.45 -20.81
CA ASP A 239 -6.49 -9.67 -21.43
C ASP A 239 -6.18 -10.87 -20.52
N LEU A 240 -7.07 -11.84 -20.47
CA LEU A 240 -6.89 -13.10 -19.74
C LEU A 240 -6.59 -14.24 -20.71
N GLY A 241 -5.94 -15.30 -20.23
CA GLY A 241 -5.68 -16.49 -21.02
C GLY A 241 -4.70 -16.27 -22.19
N VAL A 242 -3.70 -15.40 -22.01
CA VAL A 242 -2.56 -15.26 -22.92
C VAL A 242 -1.41 -16.12 -22.39
N ALA A 243 -0.85 -16.98 -23.23
CA ALA A 243 0.28 -17.85 -22.91
C ALA A 243 1.60 -17.04 -22.84
N ARG A 244 2.64 -17.64 -22.25
CA ARG A 244 3.96 -17.01 -22.07
C ARG A 244 4.62 -16.59 -23.38
N ASP A 245 4.33 -17.30 -24.47
CA ASP A 245 4.81 -17.00 -25.82
C ASP A 245 3.95 -15.95 -26.55
N GLY A 246 2.93 -15.39 -25.86
CA GLY A 246 2.02 -14.40 -26.42
C GLY A 246 0.85 -14.97 -27.23
N GLN A 247 0.68 -16.30 -27.31
CA GLN A 247 -0.43 -16.93 -28.02
C GLN A 247 -1.69 -16.98 -27.13
N ALA A 248 -2.86 -17.00 -27.75
CA ALA A 248 -4.12 -17.19 -27.05
C ALA A 248 -4.25 -18.65 -26.57
N LYS A 249 -4.65 -18.81 -25.32
CA LYS A 249 -5.13 -20.09 -24.75
C LYS A 249 -6.61 -20.30 -25.09
N ASP A 250 -7.11 -21.51 -24.85
CA ASP A 250 -8.54 -21.81 -24.98
C ASP A 250 -9.43 -20.96 -24.04
N THR A 251 -8.82 -20.41 -22.99
CA THR A 251 -9.45 -19.54 -21.99
C THR A 251 -9.24 -18.05 -22.27
N PHE A 252 -8.82 -17.69 -23.50
CA PHE A 252 -8.59 -16.29 -23.84
C PHE A 252 -9.88 -15.48 -23.74
N GLU A 253 -9.79 -14.38 -22.98
CA GLU A 253 -10.83 -13.35 -22.88
C GLU A 253 -10.20 -11.98 -23.07
N ARG A 254 -10.78 -11.18 -23.94
CA ARG A 254 -10.34 -9.80 -24.15
C ARG A 254 -10.70 -8.95 -22.95
N GLY A 255 -9.77 -8.12 -22.47
CA GLY A 255 -10.03 -7.18 -21.40
C GLY A 255 -11.14 -6.18 -21.74
N MET A 256 -11.89 -5.73 -20.74
CA MET A 256 -12.98 -4.74 -20.88
C MET A 256 -12.45 -3.32 -20.82
N GLU A 257 -13.19 -2.38 -21.41
CA GLU A 257 -12.99 -0.94 -21.23
C GLU A 257 -14.04 -0.38 -20.27
N PHE A 258 -13.60 0.45 -19.31
CA PHE A 258 -14.47 1.23 -18.44
C PHE A 258 -14.34 2.70 -18.83
N HIS A 259 -15.36 3.22 -19.51
CA HIS A 259 -15.42 4.62 -19.91
C HIS A 259 -16.01 5.44 -18.77
N ALA A 260 -15.36 6.52 -18.38
CA ALA A 260 -15.80 7.34 -17.27
C ALA A 260 -15.68 8.84 -17.58
N ARG A 261 -16.56 9.64 -17.00
CA ARG A 261 -16.45 11.10 -17.08
C ARG A 261 -15.18 11.58 -16.34
N VAL A 262 -14.82 10.92 -15.24
CA VAL A 262 -13.61 11.17 -14.46
C VAL A 262 -12.97 9.86 -14.06
N THR A 263 -11.65 9.74 -14.25
CA THR A 263 -10.84 8.61 -13.82
C THR A 263 -9.89 9.04 -12.69
N LEU A 264 -10.00 8.40 -11.51
CA LEU A 264 -9.13 8.65 -10.37
C LEU A 264 -8.09 7.52 -10.23
N LEU A 265 -6.79 7.86 -10.25
CA LEU A 265 -5.71 6.89 -10.14
C LEU A 265 -5.21 6.82 -8.70
N GLY A 266 -5.61 5.76 -7.99
CA GLY A 266 -5.25 5.41 -6.61
C GLY A 266 -4.34 4.19 -6.51
N GLU A 267 -3.41 4.00 -7.47
CA GLU A 267 -2.56 2.81 -7.60
C GLU A 267 -1.44 2.69 -6.54
N GLY A 268 -1.36 3.67 -5.64
CA GLY A 268 -0.30 3.74 -4.64
C GLY A 268 1.06 4.09 -5.24
N CYS A 269 2.12 3.80 -4.48
CA CYS A 269 3.49 4.11 -4.86
C CYS A 269 3.84 3.50 -6.22
N HIS A 270 4.35 4.36 -7.12
CA HIS A 270 4.86 4.00 -8.45
C HIS A 270 3.86 3.18 -9.30
N GLY A 271 2.65 3.73 -9.50
CA GLY A 271 1.55 3.11 -10.27
C GLY A 271 1.88 2.95 -11.75
N SER A 272 1.43 1.85 -12.37
CA SER A 272 1.69 1.56 -13.80
C SER A 272 1.01 2.57 -14.72
N LEU A 273 -0.28 2.83 -14.50
CA LEU A 273 -1.03 3.84 -15.26
C LEU A 273 -0.62 5.27 -14.86
N THR A 274 -0.30 5.48 -13.57
CA THR A 274 0.25 6.74 -13.07
C THR A 274 1.52 7.14 -13.82
N LYS A 275 2.43 6.20 -14.14
CA LYS A 275 3.62 6.47 -14.97
C LYS A 275 3.22 6.95 -16.37
N GLN A 276 2.21 6.34 -16.99
CA GLN A 276 1.75 6.67 -18.35
C GLN A 276 1.18 8.10 -18.41
N VAL A 277 0.24 8.45 -17.52
CA VAL A 277 -0.37 9.79 -17.49
C VAL A 277 0.65 10.85 -17.09
N THR A 278 1.54 10.55 -16.14
CA THR A 278 2.61 11.44 -15.71
C THR A 278 3.53 11.81 -16.87
N LYS A 279 3.91 10.85 -17.69
CA LYS A 279 4.73 11.05 -18.88
C LYS A 279 3.96 11.81 -19.97
N LYS A 280 2.70 11.43 -20.25
CA LYS A 280 1.90 12.02 -21.30
C LYS A 280 1.59 13.51 -21.06
N TYR A 281 1.22 13.86 -19.83
CA TYR A 281 0.84 15.23 -19.47
C TYR A 281 1.97 16.02 -18.79
N ASP A 282 3.19 15.44 -18.72
CA ASP A 282 4.36 16.07 -18.09
C ASP A 282 4.06 16.62 -16.67
N LEU A 283 3.37 15.79 -15.86
CA LEU A 283 2.89 16.20 -14.54
C LEU A 283 4.02 16.52 -13.55
N ARG A 284 5.25 16.07 -13.82
CA ARG A 284 6.41 16.28 -12.95
C ARG A 284 7.33 17.43 -13.38
N ARG A 285 6.93 18.25 -14.33
CA ARG A 285 7.75 19.34 -14.85
C ARG A 285 8.28 20.30 -13.77
N ASP A 286 7.41 20.63 -12.81
CA ASP A 286 7.66 21.66 -11.81
C ASP A 286 8.04 21.11 -10.43
N CYS A 287 8.29 19.79 -10.30
CA CYS A 287 8.67 19.17 -9.03
C CYS A 287 10.04 18.48 -9.12
N GLN A 288 10.61 18.16 -7.96
CA GLN A 288 11.86 17.41 -7.88
C GLN A 288 11.63 15.92 -8.17
N PRO A 289 12.69 15.15 -8.50
CA PRO A 289 12.60 13.71 -8.60
C PRO A 289 11.98 13.12 -7.33
N GLN A 290 11.15 12.09 -7.50
CA GLN A 290 10.69 11.30 -6.37
C GLN A 290 11.84 10.44 -5.86
N THR A 291 11.95 10.27 -4.56
CA THR A 291 12.79 9.28 -3.91
C THR A 291 11.90 8.29 -3.16
N TYR A 292 12.39 7.08 -2.99
CA TYR A 292 11.58 5.98 -2.46
C TYR A 292 12.34 5.24 -1.35
N GLY A 293 11.59 4.52 -0.53
CA GLY A 293 12.10 3.53 0.38
C GLY A 293 11.49 2.16 0.08
N ILE A 294 12.16 1.10 0.47
CA ILE A 294 11.57 -0.24 0.56
C ILE A 294 11.30 -0.56 2.03
N GLY A 295 10.02 -0.76 2.36
CA GLY A 295 9.60 -1.28 3.66
C GLY A 295 9.49 -2.79 3.59
N ILE A 296 10.21 -3.49 4.46
CA ILE A 296 10.16 -4.94 4.64
C ILE A 296 9.56 -5.21 6.01
N LYS A 297 8.60 -6.11 6.08
CA LYS A 297 7.78 -6.35 7.28
C LYS A 297 7.58 -7.82 7.53
N GLU A 298 7.56 -8.17 8.81
CA GLU A 298 7.02 -9.44 9.32
C GLU A 298 6.02 -9.19 10.44
N VAL A 299 5.06 -10.09 10.57
CA VAL A 299 4.15 -10.18 11.73
C VAL A 299 4.46 -11.49 12.46
N TRP A 300 4.59 -11.38 13.77
CA TRP A 300 4.92 -12.50 14.64
C TRP A 300 3.88 -12.68 15.73
N GLU A 301 3.52 -13.91 16.02
CA GLU A 301 2.91 -14.31 17.28
C GLU A 301 4.03 -14.52 18.29
N ILE A 302 3.97 -13.84 19.42
CA ILE A 302 5.00 -13.87 20.47
C ILE A 302 4.44 -14.44 21.77
N GLN A 303 5.35 -14.78 22.68
CA GLN A 303 4.95 -15.27 24.00
C GLN A 303 4.17 -14.19 24.75
N PRO A 304 3.05 -14.54 25.44
CA PRO A 304 2.18 -13.57 26.11
C PRO A 304 2.89 -12.69 27.13
N GLU A 305 3.90 -13.21 27.83
CA GLU A 305 4.69 -12.47 28.84
C GLU A 305 5.60 -11.40 28.22
N LYS A 306 5.88 -11.49 26.91
CA LYS A 306 6.66 -10.49 26.14
C LYS A 306 5.76 -9.45 25.47
N PHE A 307 4.45 -9.69 25.44
CA PHE A 307 3.49 -8.83 24.78
C PHE A 307 3.15 -7.59 25.62
N LYS A 308 3.15 -6.41 24.98
CA LYS A 308 2.86 -5.11 25.61
C LYS A 308 1.91 -4.31 24.73
N SER A 309 0.63 -4.59 24.85
CA SER A 309 -0.41 -3.96 24.02
C SER A 309 -0.25 -2.45 23.87
N GLY A 310 -0.12 -1.98 22.64
CA GLY A 310 0.00 -0.55 22.29
C GLY A 310 1.41 0.03 22.44
N GLU A 311 2.44 -0.78 22.73
CA GLU A 311 3.84 -0.32 22.72
C GLU A 311 4.33 -0.14 21.27
N ILE A 312 4.90 1.04 21.01
CA ILE A 312 5.50 1.44 19.74
C ILE A 312 6.98 1.70 19.98
N THR A 313 7.84 1.00 19.25
CA THR A 313 9.27 1.24 19.27
C THR A 313 9.76 1.55 17.86
N HIS A 314 10.38 2.71 17.67
CA HIS A 314 11.10 3.08 16.46
C HIS A 314 12.61 3.06 16.73
N SER A 315 13.38 2.76 15.69
CA SER A 315 14.84 2.80 15.81
C SER A 315 15.53 3.27 14.53
N MET A 316 16.73 3.84 14.69
CA MET A 316 17.65 4.24 13.63
C MET A 316 19.07 3.71 13.93
N GLY A 317 19.96 3.74 12.95
CA GLY A 317 21.33 3.27 13.07
C GLY A 317 21.48 1.83 12.62
N TYR A 318 22.04 0.94 13.45
CA TYR A 318 22.21 -0.48 13.08
C TYR A 318 20.89 -1.11 12.62
N PRO A 319 20.87 -1.92 11.55
CA PRO A 319 22.04 -2.49 10.83
C PRO A 319 22.55 -1.63 9.67
N LEU A 320 21.86 -0.54 9.32
CA LEU A 320 22.16 0.25 8.14
C LEU A 320 23.49 1.01 8.27
N PRO A 321 24.27 1.12 7.18
CA PRO A 321 25.47 1.96 7.16
C PRO A 321 25.10 3.46 7.23
N LYS A 322 26.07 4.29 7.60
CA LYS A 322 25.87 5.74 7.86
C LYS A 322 25.35 6.55 6.66
N ASP A 323 25.59 6.08 5.45
CA ASP A 323 25.20 6.69 4.17
C ASP A 323 23.92 6.11 3.58
N THR A 324 23.21 5.30 4.36
CA THR A 324 21.93 4.71 3.98
C THR A 324 20.84 5.21 4.92
N TYR A 325 19.86 5.93 4.37
CA TYR A 325 18.68 6.37 5.11
C TYR A 325 17.78 5.18 5.42
N GLY A 326 17.15 5.21 6.58
CA GLY A 326 16.17 4.20 6.97
C GLY A 326 16.01 4.09 8.47
N GLY A 327 15.20 3.13 8.87
CA GLY A 327 14.91 2.85 10.28
C GLY A 327 14.00 1.66 10.44
N ALA A 328 13.94 1.16 11.67
CA ALA A 328 13.14 0.00 11.99
C ALA A 328 12.04 0.32 13.00
N TRP A 329 11.06 -0.56 13.02
CA TRP A 329 9.96 -0.48 13.98
C TRP A 329 9.64 -1.82 14.60
N MET A 330 8.98 -1.77 15.77
CA MET A 330 8.36 -2.90 16.46
C MET A 330 7.11 -2.39 17.18
N TYR A 331 5.93 -2.93 16.81
CA TYR A 331 4.64 -2.49 17.33
C TYR A 331 3.86 -3.69 17.85
N HIS A 332 3.39 -3.61 19.09
CA HIS A 332 2.59 -4.64 19.73
C HIS A 332 1.09 -4.36 19.54
N PHE A 333 0.36 -5.26 18.88
CA PHE A 333 -1.06 -5.06 18.53
C PHE A 333 -1.86 -6.35 18.58
N GLY A 334 -3.19 -6.22 18.57
CA GLY A 334 -4.10 -7.36 18.65
C GLY A 334 -3.85 -8.21 19.89
N GLU A 335 -3.87 -9.52 19.72
CA GLU A 335 -3.59 -10.49 20.79
C GLU A 335 -2.23 -11.17 20.55
N ASN A 336 -1.25 -10.85 21.38
CA ASN A 336 0.11 -11.43 21.35
C ASN A 336 0.83 -11.29 20.00
N MET A 337 0.44 -10.31 19.18
CA MET A 337 1.10 -10.05 17.89
C MET A 337 2.06 -8.87 17.96
N VAL A 338 3.14 -8.99 17.23
CA VAL A 338 4.08 -7.90 16.99
C VAL A 338 4.35 -7.74 15.50
N SER A 339 4.24 -6.50 15.03
CA SER A 339 4.71 -6.11 13.70
C SER A 339 6.12 -5.57 13.81
N ILE A 340 7.04 -6.15 13.06
CA ILE A 340 8.42 -5.67 12.96
C ILE A 340 8.75 -5.36 11.51
N GLY A 341 9.63 -4.39 11.28
CA GLY A 341 10.12 -4.13 9.95
C GLY A 341 11.28 -3.17 9.88
N LEU A 342 11.78 -3.01 8.67
CA LEU A 342 12.88 -2.12 8.31
C LEU A 342 12.52 -1.38 7.03
N VAL A 343 12.62 -0.06 7.05
CA VAL A 343 12.62 0.77 5.84
C VAL A 343 14.05 1.05 5.45
N VAL A 344 14.36 0.92 4.16
CA VAL A 344 15.66 1.28 3.56
C VAL A 344 15.39 2.23 2.41
N GLY A 345 15.91 3.47 2.49
CA GLY A 345 15.83 4.43 1.39
C GLY A 345 16.54 3.89 0.16
N LEU A 346 15.87 3.91 -1.01
CA LEU A 346 16.41 3.32 -2.24
C LEU A 346 17.52 4.15 -2.89
N ASP A 347 17.81 5.32 -2.36
CA ASP A 347 18.96 6.15 -2.74
C ASP A 347 20.32 5.67 -2.15
N TYR A 348 20.37 4.49 -1.52
CA TYR A 348 21.62 3.93 -1.01
C TYR A 348 22.61 3.64 -2.15
N PRO A 349 23.94 3.94 -1.92
CA PRO A 349 24.92 3.89 -3.00
C PRO A 349 25.55 2.51 -3.24
N ASN A 350 25.63 1.64 -2.22
CA ASN A 350 26.37 0.39 -2.29
C ASN A 350 25.55 -0.74 -2.93
N PRO A 351 25.89 -1.22 -4.16
CA PRO A 351 25.14 -2.30 -4.83
C PRO A 351 25.23 -3.67 -4.12
N TRP A 352 26.12 -3.83 -3.16
CA TRP A 352 26.23 -5.05 -2.36
C TRP A 352 25.27 -5.09 -1.18
N LEU A 353 24.57 -3.98 -0.88
CA LEU A 353 23.58 -3.96 0.18
C LEU A 353 22.32 -4.71 -0.25
N SER A 354 21.87 -5.60 0.60
CA SER A 354 20.58 -6.29 0.49
C SER A 354 19.63 -5.79 1.57
N PRO A 355 18.57 -5.07 1.23
CA PRO A 355 17.55 -4.66 2.21
C PRO A 355 16.98 -5.83 3.00
N TYR A 356 16.74 -6.96 2.33
CA TYR A 356 16.31 -8.20 2.98
C TYR A 356 17.36 -8.73 3.97
N GLY A 357 18.64 -8.77 3.55
CA GLY A 357 19.76 -9.20 4.39
C GLY A 357 19.91 -8.31 5.63
N GLU A 358 19.80 -6.99 5.49
CA GLU A 358 19.84 -6.05 6.61
C GLU A 358 18.67 -6.27 7.58
N PHE A 359 17.46 -6.54 7.06
CA PHE A 359 16.32 -6.86 7.90
C PHE A 359 16.51 -8.18 8.68
N GLN A 360 17.03 -9.24 8.04
CA GLN A 360 17.34 -10.50 8.74
C GLN A 360 18.39 -10.28 9.83
N LYS A 361 19.40 -9.47 9.57
CA LYS A 361 20.47 -9.11 10.52
C LYS A 361 19.95 -8.29 11.70
N LEU A 362 18.97 -7.37 11.45
CA LEU A 362 18.30 -6.59 12.49
C LEU A 362 17.64 -7.47 13.55
N LYS A 363 16.98 -8.54 13.15
CA LYS A 363 16.22 -9.43 14.05
C LYS A 363 17.09 -10.08 15.12
N HIS A 364 18.40 -10.22 14.87
CA HIS A 364 19.37 -10.72 15.85
C HIS A 364 19.88 -9.65 16.82
N HIS A 365 19.52 -8.37 16.63
CA HIS A 365 19.84 -7.34 17.62
C HIS A 365 19.09 -7.62 18.93
N PRO A 366 19.73 -7.45 20.13
CA PRO A 366 19.11 -7.81 21.42
C PRO A 366 17.69 -7.24 21.60
N LEU A 367 17.44 -5.99 21.18
CA LEU A 367 16.13 -5.33 21.28
C LEU A 367 15.00 -6.12 20.58
N PHE A 368 15.26 -6.70 19.42
CA PHE A 368 14.28 -7.47 18.64
C PHE A 368 14.29 -8.93 19.03
N ARG A 369 15.49 -9.53 19.18
CA ARG A 369 15.66 -10.93 19.50
C ARG A 369 14.93 -11.32 20.79
N GLU A 370 15.03 -10.53 21.85
CA GLU A 370 14.38 -10.77 23.14
C GLU A 370 12.86 -10.94 22.98
N VAL A 371 12.23 -10.18 22.10
CA VAL A 371 10.79 -10.26 21.82
C VAL A 371 10.45 -11.45 20.92
N LEU A 372 11.25 -11.70 19.88
CA LEU A 372 10.96 -12.70 18.84
C LEU A 372 11.32 -14.13 19.24
N GLU A 373 12.23 -14.33 20.20
CA GLU A 373 12.66 -15.66 20.65
C GLU A 373 11.47 -16.46 21.17
N ASP A 374 11.33 -17.70 20.68
CA ASP A 374 10.20 -18.62 20.91
C ASP A 374 8.85 -18.14 20.31
N GLY A 375 8.87 -17.10 19.49
CA GLY A 375 7.73 -16.67 18.69
C GLY A 375 7.65 -17.37 17.32
N LYS A 376 6.56 -17.11 16.61
CA LYS A 376 6.29 -17.66 15.27
C LYS A 376 6.03 -16.53 14.27
N CYS A 377 6.82 -16.47 13.20
CA CYS A 377 6.55 -15.59 12.08
C CYS A 377 5.35 -16.10 11.28
N ILE A 378 4.27 -15.31 11.23
CA ILE A 378 3.00 -15.68 10.57
C ILE A 378 2.77 -14.97 9.24
N SER A 379 3.42 -13.83 8.98
CA SER A 379 3.30 -13.09 7.73
C SER A 379 4.59 -12.39 7.38
N TYR A 380 4.82 -12.21 6.08
CA TYR A 380 5.94 -11.47 5.51
C TYR A 380 5.44 -10.65 4.33
N GLY A 381 6.02 -9.47 4.13
CA GLY A 381 5.74 -8.65 2.96
C GLY A 381 6.75 -7.54 2.76
N ALA A 382 6.75 -6.97 1.56
CA ALA A 382 7.56 -5.79 1.27
C ALA A 382 6.87 -4.92 0.22
N ARG A 383 7.05 -3.59 0.35
CA ARG A 383 6.50 -2.61 -0.59
C ARG A 383 7.36 -1.35 -0.64
N ALA A 384 7.52 -0.81 -1.84
CA ALA A 384 8.09 0.51 -2.00
C ALA A 384 7.12 1.58 -1.47
N LEU A 385 7.66 2.67 -0.96
CA LEU A 385 6.93 3.82 -0.45
C LEU A 385 7.59 5.13 -0.91
N ASN A 386 6.80 6.19 -1.04
CA ASN A 386 7.26 7.49 -1.50
C ASN A 386 7.97 8.23 -0.36
N GLU A 387 9.19 8.73 -0.59
CA GLU A 387 9.94 9.50 0.41
C GLU A 387 10.29 10.93 -0.04
N GLY A 388 9.86 11.34 -1.24
CA GLY A 388 10.19 12.66 -1.79
C GLY A 388 9.50 13.82 -1.07
N GLY A 389 8.35 13.58 -0.46
CA GLY A 389 7.61 14.59 0.29
C GLY A 389 7.18 15.77 -0.56
N TYR A 390 7.03 16.93 0.09
CA TYR A 390 6.51 18.17 -0.49
C TYR A 390 7.12 18.57 -1.85
N GLN A 391 8.44 18.49 -1.99
CA GLN A 391 9.16 18.91 -3.19
C GLN A 391 8.86 18.04 -4.41
N SER A 392 8.41 16.81 -4.18
CA SER A 392 8.23 15.79 -5.22
C SER A 392 6.77 15.55 -5.60
N ILE A 393 5.83 16.33 -5.05
CA ILE A 393 4.42 16.26 -5.42
C ILE A 393 4.26 16.76 -6.86
N PRO A 394 3.68 15.94 -7.78
CA PRO A 394 3.40 16.35 -9.16
C PRO A 394 2.17 17.25 -9.25
N LYS A 395 1.84 17.73 -10.44
CA LYS A 395 0.48 18.17 -10.74
C LYS A 395 -0.45 16.98 -10.60
N CYS A 396 -1.50 17.13 -9.80
CA CYS A 396 -2.38 16.01 -9.47
C CYS A 396 -3.55 15.87 -10.43
N ALA A 397 -4.02 16.97 -11.05
CA ALA A 397 -5.11 16.94 -12.01
C ALA A 397 -4.60 16.92 -13.47
N PHE A 398 -5.28 16.15 -14.31
CA PHE A 398 -5.05 16.06 -15.75
C PHE A 398 -6.39 15.97 -16.49
N PRO A 399 -6.44 16.20 -17.83
CA PRO A 399 -7.70 16.14 -18.57
C PRO A 399 -8.38 14.78 -18.43
N GLY A 400 -9.59 14.75 -17.85
CA GLY A 400 -10.38 13.54 -17.60
C GLY A 400 -10.03 12.78 -16.31
N GLY A 401 -9.21 13.34 -15.40
CA GLY A 401 -8.92 12.64 -14.15
C GLY A 401 -7.94 13.29 -13.19
N ALA A 402 -7.56 12.53 -12.14
CA ALA A 402 -6.60 12.98 -11.14
C ALA A 402 -5.82 11.83 -10.50
N LEU A 403 -4.65 12.17 -9.93
CA LEU A 403 -3.85 11.32 -9.04
C LEU A 403 -4.33 11.51 -7.60
N ILE A 404 -4.56 10.41 -6.88
CA ILE A 404 -4.95 10.41 -5.47
C ILE A 404 -4.00 9.54 -4.63
N GLY A 405 -3.89 9.84 -3.34
CA GLY A 405 -3.06 9.09 -2.41
C GLY A 405 -1.59 9.04 -2.82
N ASP A 406 -0.98 7.90 -2.62
CA ASP A 406 0.45 7.70 -2.92
C ASP A 406 0.79 7.61 -4.42
N SER A 407 -0.20 7.65 -5.32
CA SER A 407 0.07 7.91 -6.74
C SER A 407 0.65 9.31 -6.93
N ALA A 408 0.28 10.28 -6.09
CA ALA A 408 0.88 11.61 -6.03
C ALA A 408 2.04 11.73 -5.03
N GLY A 409 2.09 10.87 -3.99
CA GLY A 409 3.19 10.82 -3.03
C GLY A 409 2.98 11.68 -1.78
N PHE A 410 1.86 11.54 -1.10
CA PHE A 410 1.51 12.34 0.09
C PHE A 410 2.02 11.78 1.42
N LEU A 411 2.91 10.79 1.43
CA LEU A 411 3.49 10.24 2.66
C LEU A 411 4.25 11.32 3.45
N ASN A 412 3.92 11.49 4.73
CA ASN A 412 4.73 12.25 5.67
C ASN A 412 5.84 11.35 6.25
N VAL A 413 7.04 11.44 5.66
CA VAL A 413 8.17 10.56 5.98
C VAL A 413 8.61 10.69 7.45
N PRO A 414 8.87 11.89 8.01
CA PRO A 414 9.24 12.03 9.42
C PRO A 414 8.16 11.57 10.42
N LYS A 415 6.89 11.62 10.02
CA LYS A 415 5.75 11.13 10.82
C LYS A 415 5.59 9.62 10.69
N ILE A 416 6.17 9.01 9.63
CA ILE A 416 6.00 7.59 9.27
C ILE A 416 4.52 7.25 9.04
N LYS A 417 3.75 8.17 8.48
CA LYS A 417 2.31 8.04 8.24
C LYS A 417 1.91 8.66 6.92
N GLY A 418 1.11 7.93 6.15
CA GLY A 418 0.61 8.35 4.84
C GLY A 418 -0.86 8.01 4.61
N THR A 419 -1.46 7.12 5.42
CA THR A 419 -2.83 6.65 5.18
C THR A 419 -3.84 7.80 5.32
N HIS A 420 -3.74 8.63 6.36
CA HIS A 420 -4.63 9.78 6.57
C HIS A 420 -4.52 10.83 5.46
N THR A 421 -3.30 11.12 4.98
CA THR A 421 -3.08 12.05 3.86
C THR A 421 -3.57 11.47 2.53
N ALA A 422 -3.37 10.17 2.30
CA ALA A 422 -3.87 9.47 1.13
C ALA A 422 -5.40 9.47 1.06
N MET A 423 -6.07 9.14 2.16
CA MET A 423 -7.53 9.17 2.27
C MET A 423 -8.09 10.58 2.11
N ARG A 424 -7.50 11.57 2.79
CA ARG A 424 -7.96 12.96 2.71
C ARG A 424 -7.78 13.54 1.31
N SER A 425 -6.68 13.26 0.61
CA SER A 425 -6.49 13.68 -0.78
C SER A 425 -7.55 13.09 -1.69
N ALA A 426 -7.95 11.86 -1.44
CA ALA A 426 -8.97 11.16 -2.19
C ALA A 426 -10.38 11.74 -1.94
N MET A 427 -10.71 12.11 -0.70
CA MET A 427 -11.96 12.81 -0.38
C MET A 427 -12.04 14.17 -1.05
N LEU A 428 -10.96 14.96 -1.04
CA LEU A 428 -10.90 16.24 -1.76
C LEU A 428 -11.07 16.09 -3.28
N ALA A 429 -10.50 15.03 -3.87
CA ALA A 429 -10.70 14.70 -5.27
C ALA A 429 -12.15 14.29 -5.55
N ALA A 430 -12.78 13.53 -4.67
CA ALA A 430 -14.17 13.12 -4.75
C ALA A 430 -15.12 14.33 -4.72
N GLU A 431 -14.92 15.24 -3.77
CA GLU A 431 -15.71 16.47 -3.65
C GLU A 431 -15.59 17.35 -4.90
N SER A 432 -14.37 17.55 -5.41
CA SER A 432 -14.12 18.30 -6.64
C SER A 432 -14.74 17.62 -7.86
N THR A 433 -14.66 16.27 -7.92
CA THR A 433 -15.24 15.48 -9.01
C THR A 433 -16.76 15.59 -9.00
N PHE A 434 -17.40 15.41 -7.85
CA PHE A 434 -18.86 15.49 -7.74
C PHE A 434 -19.37 16.88 -8.12
N ALA A 435 -18.74 17.95 -7.61
CA ALA A 435 -19.09 19.32 -7.97
C ALA A 435 -18.91 19.61 -9.47
N ALA A 436 -17.83 19.10 -10.09
CA ALA A 436 -17.60 19.27 -11.52
C ALA A 436 -18.67 18.55 -12.36
N LEU A 437 -19.07 17.34 -11.98
CA LEU A 437 -20.06 16.55 -12.71
C LEU A 437 -21.49 17.09 -12.55
N GLN A 438 -21.83 17.70 -11.42
CA GLN A 438 -23.12 18.38 -11.26
C GLN A 438 -23.28 19.60 -12.18
N ASN A 439 -22.20 20.28 -12.52
CA ASN A 439 -22.19 21.46 -13.37
C ASN A 439 -21.75 21.16 -14.82
N ASP A 440 -21.71 19.88 -15.18
CA ASP A 440 -21.17 19.44 -16.45
C ASP A 440 -22.06 19.82 -17.63
N THR A 441 -21.47 20.54 -18.58
CA THR A 441 -22.13 20.95 -19.83
C THR A 441 -21.71 20.09 -21.03
N GLY A 442 -21.01 18.98 -20.77
CA GLY A 442 -20.40 18.11 -21.78
C GLY A 442 -18.96 18.51 -22.13
N GLY A 443 -18.19 17.54 -22.60
CA GLY A 443 -16.78 17.71 -22.94
C GLY A 443 -15.83 17.18 -21.86
N THR A 444 -14.55 17.55 -21.98
CA THR A 444 -13.52 17.07 -21.05
C THR A 444 -13.62 17.73 -19.69
N VAL A 445 -13.73 16.93 -18.63
CA VAL A 445 -13.72 17.41 -17.25
C VAL A 445 -12.27 17.67 -16.81
N PHE A 446 -12.04 18.79 -16.14
CA PHE A 446 -10.76 19.12 -15.53
C PHE A 446 -10.94 19.57 -14.08
N LEU A 447 -10.26 18.91 -13.14
CA LEU A 447 -10.45 19.09 -11.70
C LEU A 447 -9.55 20.22 -11.14
N PHE A 448 -9.76 21.46 -11.59
CA PHE A 448 -9.00 22.62 -11.11
C PHE A 448 -9.15 22.84 -9.60
N ASP A 449 -10.36 22.69 -9.07
CA ASP A 449 -10.66 22.92 -7.67
C ASP A 449 -9.97 21.89 -6.74
N TYR A 450 -9.64 20.71 -7.26
CA TYR A 450 -8.89 19.70 -6.51
C TYR A 450 -7.48 20.19 -6.14
N GLU A 451 -6.74 20.74 -7.09
CA GLU A 451 -5.39 21.26 -6.81
C GLU A 451 -5.42 22.43 -5.82
N ASP A 452 -6.39 23.31 -5.95
CA ASP A 452 -6.56 24.44 -5.04
C ASP A 452 -6.94 23.98 -3.63
N SER A 453 -7.80 22.99 -3.51
CA SER A 453 -8.21 22.39 -2.26
C SER A 453 -7.05 21.68 -1.58
N LEU A 454 -6.23 20.92 -2.33
CA LEU A 454 -5.00 20.30 -1.83
C LEU A 454 -4.04 21.34 -1.24
N ARG A 455 -3.80 22.45 -1.95
CA ARG A 455 -2.89 23.53 -1.52
C ARG A 455 -3.37 24.21 -0.22
N LYS A 456 -4.67 24.26 0.01
CA LYS A 456 -5.29 24.84 1.22
C LYS A 456 -5.42 23.83 2.36
N SER A 457 -5.26 22.54 2.09
CA SER A 457 -5.49 21.44 3.02
C SER A 457 -4.42 21.32 4.10
N SER A 458 -4.74 20.52 5.13
CA SER A 458 -3.79 20.08 6.16
C SER A 458 -2.64 19.26 5.55
N ILE A 459 -2.87 18.49 4.47
CA ILE A 459 -1.85 17.70 3.77
C ILE A 459 -0.70 18.61 3.33
N TRP A 460 -1.02 19.68 2.63
CA TRP A 460 -0.03 20.60 2.09
C TRP A 460 0.80 21.28 3.18
N LYS A 461 0.12 21.72 4.24
CA LYS A 461 0.75 22.35 5.40
C LYS A 461 1.66 21.36 6.13
N GLU A 462 1.19 20.17 6.38
CA GLU A 462 1.93 19.11 7.08
C GLU A 462 3.21 18.73 6.33
N LEU A 463 3.11 18.48 5.02
CA LEU A 463 4.26 18.13 4.19
C LEU A 463 5.25 19.30 4.03
N TYR A 464 4.75 20.54 3.92
CA TYR A 464 5.61 21.73 3.89
C TYR A 464 6.41 21.90 5.17
N GLU A 465 5.81 21.65 6.34
CA GLU A 465 6.49 21.78 7.62
C GLU A 465 7.71 20.85 7.74
N VAL A 466 7.63 19.64 7.21
CA VAL A 466 8.70 18.63 7.32
C VAL A 466 9.59 18.53 6.07
N ARG A 467 9.41 19.40 5.07
CA ARG A 467 10.02 19.30 3.73
C ARG A 467 11.54 19.16 3.71
N ASN A 468 12.23 19.67 4.72
CA ASN A 468 13.70 19.64 4.78
C ASN A 468 14.27 18.43 5.53
N MET A 469 13.43 17.66 6.26
CA MET A 469 13.93 16.57 7.11
C MET A 469 14.55 15.43 6.27
N ARG A 470 13.79 14.84 5.35
CA ARG A 470 14.29 13.72 4.53
C ARG A 470 15.53 14.11 3.68
N PRO A 471 15.56 15.23 2.95
CA PRO A 471 16.71 15.60 2.16
C PRO A 471 17.99 15.87 2.99
N SER A 472 17.88 16.22 4.27
CA SER A 472 19.03 16.49 5.14
C SER A 472 19.93 15.27 5.37
N PHE A 473 19.41 14.06 5.17
CA PHE A 473 20.16 12.81 5.29
C PHE A 473 21.09 12.55 4.09
N GLY A 474 20.86 13.20 2.95
CA GLY A 474 21.72 13.11 1.77
C GLY A 474 23.02 13.91 1.85
N THR A 475 23.38 14.45 3.02
CA THR A 475 24.63 15.20 3.23
C THR A 475 25.84 14.26 3.44
N PRO A 476 27.10 14.73 3.30
CA PRO A 476 28.28 13.91 3.58
C PRO A 476 28.36 13.37 5.03
N LEU A 477 27.65 13.99 5.98
CA LEU A 477 27.54 13.51 7.36
C LEU A 477 26.53 12.36 7.53
N GLY A 478 25.76 12.03 6.48
CA GLY A 478 24.80 10.93 6.46
C GLY A 478 23.80 10.98 7.60
N ILE A 479 23.57 9.83 8.24
CA ILE A 479 22.58 9.71 9.33
C ILE A 479 22.83 10.70 10.50
N TYR A 480 24.09 10.97 10.84
CA TYR A 480 24.40 11.88 11.97
C TYR A 480 24.02 13.33 11.67
N GLY A 481 24.34 13.81 10.45
CA GLY A 481 23.95 15.13 9.97
C GLY A 481 22.43 15.26 9.83
N GLY A 482 21.80 14.23 9.29
CA GLY A 482 20.36 14.16 9.14
C GLY A 482 19.60 14.20 10.47
N ILE A 483 20.04 13.42 11.48
CA ILE A 483 19.44 13.43 12.83
C ILE A 483 19.57 14.82 13.47
N LEU A 484 20.76 15.42 13.40
CA LEU A 484 20.99 16.76 13.99
C LEU A 484 20.13 17.82 13.32
N TYR A 485 20.12 17.88 11.99
CA TYR A 485 19.34 18.86 11.25
C TYR A 485 17.83 18.62 11.42
N SER A 486 17.36 17.39 11.33
CA SER A 486 15.95 17.04 11.55
C SER A 486 15.50 17.37 12.98
N GLY A 487 16.37 17.20 13.98
CA GLY A 487 16.12 17.63 15.34
C GLY A 487 15.93 19.15 15.43
N LEU A 488 16.80 19.95 14.80
CA LEU A 488 16.66 21.40 14.73
C LEU A 488 15.37 21.80 14.01
N GLU A 489 15.05 21.15 12.88
CA GLU A 489 13.81 21.41 12.13
C GLU A 489 12.57 21.09 12.96
N ALA A 490 12.56 19.95 13.67
CA ALA A 490 11.42 19.49 14.45
C ALA A 490 11.13 20.37 15.68
N TYR A 491 12.17 20.75 16.42
CA TYR A 491 11.99 21.42 17.71
C TYR A 491 12.12 22.95 17.63
N LEU A 492 13.00 23.48 16.74
CA LEU A 492 13.31 24.89 16.68
C LEU A 492 12.67 25.58 15.47
N PHE A 493 12.95 25.11 14.26
CA PHE A 493 12.51 25.81 13.04
C PHE A 493 11.05 25.56 12.70
N ARG A 494 10.55 24.35 12.89
CA ARG A 494 9.15 23.96 12.64
C ARG A 494 8.65 24.38 11.25
N GLY A 495 9.41 24.08 10.21
CA GLY A 495 9.10 24.42 8.82
C GLY A 495 9.26 25.90 8.45
N ARG A 496 9.74 26.77 9.36
CA ARG A 496 9.87 28.22 9.13
C ARG A 496 11.18 28.65 8.46
N THR A 497 12.01 27.68 8.06
CA THR A 497 13.25 27.96 7.30
C THR A 497 12.93 28.61 5.96
N PRO A 498 13.66 29.66 5.54
CA PRO A 498 13.42 30.34 4.26
C PRO A 498 13.94 29.54 3.04
N TRP A 499 14.60 28.41 3.25
CA TRP A 499 15.11 27.52 2.21
C TRP A 499 14.34 26.22 2.17
N THR A 500 14.39 25.56 1.01
CA THR A 500 13.96 24.18 0.81
C THR A 500 15.13 23.37 0.27
N LEU A 501 15.52 22.30 1.00
CA LEU A 501 16.57 21.39 0.58
C LEU A 501 16.10 20.56 -0.63
N LYS A 502 17.05 20.20 -1.48
CA LYS A 502 16.78 19.43 -2.70
C LYS A 502 17.18 17.96 -2.52
N HIS A 503 16.49 17.09 -3.23
CA HIS A 503 16.93 15.71 -3.43
C HIS A 503 18.13 15.67 -4.40
N HIS A 504 19.03 14.70 -4.22
CA HIS A 504 20.28 14.63 -4.99
C HIS A 504 20.17 13.98 -6.37
N GLY A 505 18.98 13.48 -6.74
CA GLY A 505 18.72 12.81 -8.01
C GLY A 505 17.70 11.69 -7.88
N THR A 506 17.73 10.74 -8.80
CA THR A 506 16.91 9.52 -8.74
C THR A 506 17.61 8.43 -7.96
N ASP A 507 16.85 7.51 -7.36
CA ASP A 507 17.38 6.39 -6.57
C ASP A 507 18.24 5.44 -7.40
N ALA A 508 17.88 5.23 -8.66
CA ALA A 508 18.68 4.43 -9.61
C ALA A 508 20.07 5.04 -9.83
N ALA A 509 20.13 6.37 -10.06
CA ALA A 509 21.38 7.09 -10.31
C ALA A 509 22.31 7.16 -9.08
N ALA A 510 21.80 6.95 -7.88
CA ALA A 510 22.59 6.91 -6.65
C ALA A 510 23.50 5.68 -6.56
N THR A 511 23.23 4.61 -7.31
CA THR A 511 23.95 3.34 -7.24
C THR A 511 25.34 3.47 -7.86
N LYS A 512 26.38 3.24 -7.05
CA LYS A 512 27.79 3.23 -7.47
C LYS A 512 28.17 1.92 -8.15
N LEU A 513 29.32 1.92 -8.81
CA LEU A 513 29.88 0.69 -9.36
C LEU A 513 30.23 -0.30 -8.26
N ALA A 514 30.04 -1.59 -8.50
CA ALA A 514 30.34 -2.64 -7.53
C ALA A 514 31.83 -2.69 -7.15
N SER A 515 32.70 -2.31 -8.10
CA SER A 515 34.16 -2.21 -7.88
C SER A 515 34.58 -1.05 -6.95
N GLU A 516 33.74 -0.04 -6.76
CA GLU A 516 33.96 1.12 -5.90
C GLU A 516 33.45 0.94 -4.48
N CYS A 517 32.76 -0.17 -4.21
CA CYS A 517 32.07 -0.42 -2.96
C CYS A 517 32.58 -1.66 -2.25
N GLU A 518 32.60 -1.61 -0.92
CA GLU A 518 32.91 -2.77 -0.10
C GLU A 518 31.78 -3.82 -0.21
N ARG A 519 32.18 -5.08 -0.46
CA ARG A 519 31.26 -6.21 -0.51
C ARG A 519 30.71 -6.51 0.87
N ILE A 520 29.39 -6.65 0.97
CA ILE A 520 28.71 -7.00 2.22
C ILE A 520 28.38 -8.50 2.19
N GLU A 521 28.83 -9.20 3.22
CA GLU A 521 28.50 -10.62 3.42
C GLU A 521 27.45 -10.74 4.55
N TYR A 522 26.41 -11.48 4.26
CA TYR A 522 25.33 -11.71 5.22
C TYR A 522 25.47 -13.10 5.86
N PRO A 523 25.22 -13.21 7.18
CA PRO A 523 25.23 -14.52 7.85
C PRO A 523 24.11 -15.41 7.30
N LYS A 524 24.35 -16.72 7.31
CA LYS A 524 23.30 -17.68 6.95
C LYS A 524 22.17 -17.58 7.98
N PRO A 525 20.89 -17.61 7.52
CA PRO A 525 19.74 -17.63 8.42
C PRO A 525 19.76 -18.84 9.35
N ASP A 526 19.25 -18.69 10.58
CA ASP A 526 19.19 -19.75 11.58
C ASP A 526 17.91 -20.60 11.49
N GLY A 527 16.95 -20.22 10.66
CA GLY A 527 15.66 -20.88 10.48
C GLY A 527 14.69 -20.72 11.66
N LYS A 528 15.03 -19.90 12.66
CA LYS A 528 14.22 -19.63 13.86
C LYS A 528 13.79 -18.18 13.94
N ILE A 529 14.76 -17.26 14.00
CA ILE A 529 14.54 -15.81 14.02
C ILE A 529 14.76 -15.23 12.63
N SER A 530 15.76 -15.72 11.90
CA SER A 530 16.06 -15.32 10.53
C SER A 530 15.79 -16.45 9.54
N PHE A 531 15.33 -16.09 8.35
CA PHE A 531 14.91 -17.04 7.32
C PHE A 531 15.60 -16.75 5.99
N ASP A 532 15.70 -17.77 5.13
CA ASP A 532 16.01 -17.57 3.73
C ASP A 532 14.84 -16.87 3.00
N ILE A 533 15.15 -16.28 1.85
CA ILE A 533 14.19 -15.44 1.13
C ILE A 533 12.96 -16.22 0.66
N LEU A 534 13.12 -17.47 0.20
CA LEU A 534 12.02 -18.29 -0.29
C LEU A 534 11.08 -18.71 0.83
N THR A 535 11.64 -19.04 2.00
CA THR A 535 10.85 -19.30 3.23
C THR A 535 10.02 -18.06 3.60
N SER A 536 10.55 -16.84 3.46
CA SER A 536 9.78 -15.64 3.73
C SER A 536 8.73 -15.39 2.63
N VAL A 537 9.05 -15.58 1.36
CA VAL A 537 8.10 -15.45 0.24
C VAL A 537 6.90 -16.39 0.39
N SER A 538 7.10 -17.62 0.86
CA SER A 538 5.99 -18.56 1.11
C SER A 538 4.93 -18.02 2.08
N ARG A 539 5.30 -17.07 2.96
CA ARG A 539 4.39 -16.40 3.92
C ARG A 539 3.66 -15.19 3.36
N THR A 540 3.92 -14.81 2.11
CA THR A 540 3.22 -13.71 1.44
C THR A 540 1.91 -14.14 0.80
N GLY A 541 1.72 -15.44 0.60
CA GLY A 541 0.60 -15.99 -0.16
C GLY A 541 0.63 -15.63 -1.65
N THR A 542 1.79 -15.16 -2.18
CA THR A 542 1.89 -14.77 -3.59
C THR A 542 1.68 -15.96 -4.53
N ASN A 543 0.90 -15.73 -5.57
CA ASN A 543 0.64 -16.70 -6.62
C ASN A 543 0.48 -15.98 -7.96
N HIS A 544 1.09 -16.54 -9.02
CA HIS A 544 0.94 -16.08 -10.39
C HIS A 544 0.82 -17.30 -11.28
N GLU A 545 0.06 -17.21 -12.34
CA GLU A 545 0.03 -18.23 -13.35
C GLU A 545 1.42 -18.35 -14.02
N GLU A 546 1.90 -19.58 -14.19
CA GLU A 546 3.22 -19.81 -14.78
C GLU A 546 3.25 -19.50 -16.28
N ASP A 547 2.17 -19.88 -16.97
CA ASP A 547 2.04 -19.72 -18.41
C ASP A 547 1.29 -18.44 -18.78
N GLN A 548 1.94 -17.29 -18.54
CA GLN A 548 1.50 -15.97 -18.94
C GLN A 548 2.69 -15.08 -19.30
N PRO A 549 2.50 -13.97 -20.03
CA PRO A 549 3.56 -13.01 -20.28
C PRO A 549 4.15 -12.48 -18.97
N VAL A 550 5.48 -12.40 -18.89
CA VAL A 550 6.15 -11.90 -17.68
C VAL A 550 5.82 -10.44 -17.48
N HIS A 551 5.20 -10.11 -16.33
CA HIS A 551 4.82 -8.73 -15.98
C HIS A 551 5.99 -7.82 -15.60
N LEU A 552 7.20 -8.39 -15.47
CA LEU A 552 8.47 -7.68 -15.28
C LEU A 552 9.13 -7.55 -16.65
N GLN A 553 8.76 -6.50 -17.38
CA GLN A 553 9.17 -6.31 -18.77
C GLN A 553 10.63 -5.86 -18.84
N VAL A 554 11.43 -6.61 -19.57
CA VAL A 554 12.80 -6.25 -19.94
C VAL A 554 12.90 -6.43 -21.46
N GLU A 555 13.16 -5.32 -22.16
CA GLU A 555 13.13 -5.31 -23.61
C GLU A 555 14.20 -6.21 -24.23
N ASP A 556 15.42 -6.21 -23.67
CA ASP A 556 16.56 -6.98 -24.13
C ASP A 556 17.36 -7.51 -22.93
N TRP A 557 17.25 -8.79 -22.65
CA TRP A 557 17.87 -9.46 -21.50
C TRP A 557 19.40 -9.54 -21.61
N ASP A 558 19.93 -9.71 -22.83
CA ASP A 558 21.37 -9.78 -23.04
C ASP A 558 22.00 -8.39 -22.86
N LYS A 559 21.38 -7.34 -23.43
CA LYS A 559 21.82 -5.95 -23.24
C LYS A 559 21.73 -5.52 -21.76
N HIS A 560 20.67 -5.91 -21.05
CA HIS A 560 20.58 -5.72 -19.60
C HIS A 560 21.77 -6.37 -18.89
N THR A 561 22.05 -7.64 -19.18
CA THR A 561 23.13 -8.41 -18.57
C THR A 561 24.50 -7.79 -18.85
N ASP A 562 24.75 -7.31 -20.10
CA ASP A 562 25.99 -6.67 -20.52
C ASP A 562 26.34 -5.40 -19.73
N ILE A 563 25.34 -4.78 -19.10
CA ILE A 563 25.52 -3.59 -18.26
C ILE A 563 25.44 -3.94 -16.77
N ALA A 564 24.40 -4.65 -16.36
CA ALA A 564 24.07 -4.93 -14.96
C ALA A 564 25.13 -5.81 -14.28
N TRP A 565 25.60 -6.87 -14.98
CA TRP A 565 26.56 -7.80 -14.39
C TRP A 565 27.97 -7.19 -14.23
N PRO A 566 28.64 -6.67 -15.27
CA PRO A 566 30.00 -6.16 -15.11
C PRO A 566 30.09 -4.91 -14.20
N LYS A 567 29.08 -4.03 -14.21
CA LYS A 567 29.10 -2.78 -13.46
C LYS A 567 28.58 -2.89 -12.03
N TYR A 568 27.49 -3.64 -11.85
CA TYR A 568 26.74 -3.65 -10.60
C TYR A 568 26.62 -5.05 -9.98
N GLN A 569 27.17 -6.09 -10.67
CA GLN A 569 27.15 -7.49 -10.22
C GLN A 569 25.73 -8.01 -9.95
N GLY A 570 24.74 -7.59 -10.79
CA GLY A 570 23.37 -8.01 -10.68
C GLY A 570 22.70 -7.51 -9.39
N VAL A 571 22.67 -6.19 -9.20
CA VAL A 571 22.14 -5.55 -7.98
C VAL A 571 20.67 -5.90 -7.71
N GLU A 572 19.86 -6.19 -8.75
CA GLU A 572 18.47 -6.58 -8.68
C GLU A 572 18.26 -7.90 -7.91
N ASN A 573 19.20 -8.82 -7.96
CA ASN A 573 19.18 -10.03 -7.13
C ASN A 573 19.24 -9.70 -5.63
N ARG A 574 19.89 -8.59 -5.25
CA ARG A 574 20.08 -8.18 -3.85
C ARG A 574 19.00 -7.26 -3.31
N PHE A 575 18.51 -6.32 -4.13
CA PHE A 575 17.42 -5.44 -3.66
C PHE A 575 16.03 -6.08 -3.73
N CYS A 576 15.85 -7.11 -4.55
CA CYS A 576 14.56 -7.80 -4.63
C CYS A 576 14.27 -8.54 -3.32
N PRO A 577 13.17 -8.23 -2.61
CA PRO A 577 12.84 -8.87 -1.34
C PRO A 577 12.15 -10.23 -1.52
N ALA A 578 12.05 -10.73 -2.75
CA ALA A 578 11.28 -11.92 -3.10
C ALA A 578 12.05 -12.96 -3.96
N GLY A 579 13.36 -12.75 -4.21
CA GLY A 579 14.16 -13.71 -4.97
C GLY A 579 13.67 -13.90 -6.41
N VAL A 580 13.24 -12.82 -7.05
CA VAL A 580 12.72 -12.86 -8.42
C VAL A 580 13.85 -12.92 -9.45
N TYR A 581 14.96 -12.25 -9.19
CA TYR A 581 16.06 -12.09 -10.15
C TYR A 581 17.23 -12.98 -9.77
N GLU A 582 17.76 -13.70 -10.77
CA GLU A 582 18.92 -14.56 -10.61
C GLU A 582 19.89 -14.39 -11.78
N TYR A 583 21.18 -14.59 -11.50
CA TYR A 583 22.23 -14.75 -12.48
C TYR A 583 22.78 -16.16 -12.38
N VAL A 584 22.38 -17.00 -13.30
CA VAL A 584 22.74 -18.42 -13.33
C VAL A 584 24.01 -18.58 -14.16
N GLU A 585 24.97 -19.38 -13.67
CA GLU A 585 26.19 -19.69 -14.43
C GLU A 585 25.85 -20.29 -15.79
N ASP A 586 26.38 -19.69 -16.86
CA ASP A 586 26.18 -20.12 -18.24
C ASP A 586 27.43 -19.78 -19.06
N SER A 587 28.27 -20.78 -19.30
CA SER A 587 29.51 -20.63 -20.05
C SER A 587 29.31 -20.25 -21.53
N GLY A 588 28.08 -20.40 -22.05
CA GLY A 588 27.71 -19.97 -23.41
C GLY A 588 27.41 -18.50 -23.56
N LYS A 589 27.33 -17.74 -22.44
CA LYS A 589 27.04 -16.30 -22.43
C LYS A 589 28.33 -15.47 -22.26
N PRO A 590 28.38 -14.22 -22.79
CA PRO A 590 29.58 -13.37 -22.79
C PRO A 590 30.21 -13.15 -21.41
N HIS A 591 29.40 -13.06 -20.33
CA HIS A 591 29.89 -12.84 -18.96
C HIS A 591 29.91 -14.10 -18.10
N GLY A 592 29.71 -15.28 -18.70
CA GLY A 592 29.63 -16.55 -17.98
C GLY A 592 28.34 -16.70 -17.14
N VAL A 593 27.35 -15.83 -17.36
CA VAL A 593 26.08 -15.86 -16.64
C VAL A 593 24.91 -15.55 -17.56
N ARG A 594 23.75 -16.10 -17.22
CA ARG A 594 22.44 -15.84 -17.83
C ARG A 594 21.51 -15.22 -16.81
N PHE A 595 20.92 -14.09 -17.17
CA PHE A 595 19.87 -13.44 -16.38
C PHE A 595 18.56 -14.24 -16.43
N GLN A 596 17.91 -14.39 -15.27
CA GLN A 596 16.68 -15.15 -15.15
C GLN A 596 15.69 -14.40 -14.25
N ILE A 597 14.40 -14.42 -14.62
CA ILE A 597 13.29 -13.82 -13.87
C ILE A 597 12.34 -14.93 -13.42
N ASN A 598 12.21 -15.12 -12.11
CA ASN A 598 11.28 -16.03 -11.45
C ASN A 598 10.02 -15.24 -11.07
N ALA A 599 9.19 -14.89 -12.05
CA ALA A 599 8.07 -13.96 -11.91
C ALA A 599 7.02 -14.43 -10.87
N GLN A 600 6.87 -15.75 -10.67
CA GLN A 600 5.94 -16.33 -9.70
C GLN A 600 6.23 -15.89 -8.26
N ASN A 601 7.47 -15.55 -7.95
CA ASN A 601 7.86 -15.06 -6.62
C ASN A 601 7.52 -13.58 -6.39
N CYS A 602 7.12 -12.85 -7.43
CA CYS A 602 6.91 -11.41 -7.35
C CYS A 602 5.79 -11.05 -6.37
N ILE A 603 6.09 -10.12 -5.47
CA ILE A 603 5.15 -9.59 -4.45
C ILE A 603 4.70 -8.16 -4.75
N HIS A 604 4.89 -7.70 -5.98
CA HIS A 604 4.48 -6.39 -6.48
C HIS A 604 5.05 -5.20 -5.71
N CYS A 605 6.25 -5.33 -5.13
CA CYS A 605 6.90 -4.25 -4.36
C CYS A 605 7.41 -3.09 -5.21
N LYS A 606 7.62 -3.31 -6.53
CA LYS A 606 8.05 -2.32 -7.54
C LYS A 606 9.49 -1.78 -7.35
N THR A 607 10.27 -2.33 -6.43
CA THR A 607 11.65 -1.89 -6.19
C THR A 607 12.54 -1.99 -7.42
N CYS A 608 12.32 -3.01 -8.27
CA CYS A 608 13.09 -3.22 -9.50
C CYS A 608 12.93 -2.06 -10.50
N ASP A 609 11.71 -1.65 -10.78
CA ASP A 609 11.37 -0.54 -11.67
C ASP A 609 11.94 0.80 -11.15
N ILE A 610 12.04 0.96 -9.81
CA ILE A 610 12.56 2.17 -9.19
C ILE A 610 14.10 2.18 -9.13
N LYS A 611 14.72 1.08 -8.67
CA LYS A 611 16.13 1.05 -8.24
C LYS A 611 17.12 0.55 -9.28
N VAL A 612 16.67 -0.24 -10.29
CA VAL A 612 17.61 -0.79 -11.28
C VAL A 612 18.39 0.32 -11.97
N PRO A 613 19.75 0.30 -11.96
CA PRO A 613 20.53 1.40 -12.52
C PRO A 613 20.41 1.56 -14.04
N THR A 614 20.08 0.47 -14.75
CA THR A 614 19.84 0.43 -16.20
C THR A 614 18.52 1.07 -16.60
N GLN A 615 17.55 1.16 -15.66
CA GLN A 615 16.19 1.69 -15.87
C GLN A 615 15.44 1.03 -17.03
N ASP A 616 15.71 -0.25 -17.26
CA ASP A 616 15.15 -1.08 -18.33
C ASP A 616 14.22 -2.19 -17.84
N ILE A 617 14.03 -2.33 -16.51
CA ILE A 617 13.00 -3.19 -15.94
C ILE A 617 11.74 -2.35 -15.70
N ASN A 618 10.68 -2.63 -16.44
CA ASN A 618 9.38 -1.97 -16.30
C ASN A 618 8.37 -2.93 -15.70
N TRP A 619 7.93 -2.66 -14.47
CA TRP A 619 6.86 -3.42 -13.84
C TRP A 619 5.52 -3.03 -14.45
N GLN A 620 4.77 -4.02 -14.94
CA GLN A 620 3.40 -3.87 -15.43
C GLN A 620 2.43 -4.70 -14.57
N THR A 621 1.15 -4.41 -14.70
CA THR A 621 0.13 -5.16 -13.97
C THR A 621 0.00 -6.57 -14.58
N PRO A 622 0.13 -7.66 -13.81
CA PRO A 622 -0.14 -9.03 -14.30
C PRO A 622 -1.64 -9.25 -14.51
N GLN A 623 -2.03 -10.46 -14.86
CA GLN A 623 -3.45 -10.83 -14.90
C GLN A 623 -4.15 -10.53 -13.56
N GLY A 624 -5.44 -10.24 -13.62
CA GLY A 624 -6.24 -9.95 -12.45
C GLY A 624 -6.37 -11.16 -11.51
N GLY A 625 -6.46 -10.89 -10.22
CA GLY A 625 -6.57 -11.91 -9.18
C GLY A 625 -5.24 -12.44 -8.65
N GLU A 626 -4.11 -12.06 -9.25
CA GLU A 626 -2.78 -12.56 -8.93
C GLU A 626 -1.98 -11.66 -8.00
N GLY A 627 -0.88 -12.22 -7.45
CA GLY A 627 0.04 -11.52 -6.56
C GLY A 627 -0.06 -11.99 -5.11
N PRO A 628 0.45 -11.19 -4.15
CA PRO A 628 0.46 -11.56 -2.74
C PRO A 628 -0.96 -11.55 -2.14
N LYS A 629 -1.15 -12.40 -1.13
CA LYS A 629 -2.33 -12.41 -0.27
C LYS A 629 -1.89 -12.19 1.17
N TYR A 630 -1.66 -10.95 1.51
CA TYR A 630 -1.13 -10.59 2.81
C TYR A 630 -2.14 -10.85 3.94
N PHE A 631 -1.61 -11.20 5.10
CA PHE A 631 -2.38 -11.52 6.29
C PHE A 631 -1.90 -10.69 7.48
N LYS A 632 -2.80 -9.98 8.15
CA LYS A 632 -2.52 -9.15 9.35
C LYS A 632 -1.43 -8.06 9.14
N THR A 633 -1.33 -7.52 7.92
CA THR A 633 -0.26 -6.55 7.57
C THR A 633 -0.71 -5.10 7.52
#